data_ef100c2a841c4d47ccbec078efbf7fdd
#
_entry.id   ef100c2a841c4d47ccbec078efbf7fdd
#
_cell.length_a   1.000
_cell.length_b   1.000
_cell.length_c   1.000
_cell.angle_alpha   90.00
_cell.angle_beta   90.00
_cell.angle_gamma   90.00
#
_symmetry.space_group_name_H-M   'P 1'
#
loop_
_entity.id
_entity.type
_entity.pdbx_description
1 polymer ?
#
loop_
_entity_poly.entity_id
_entity_poly.type
_entity_poly.pdbx_seq_one_letter_code
_entity_poly.pdbx_strand_id
1 'polypeptide(L)'
;FQAYAHLLDARILRALADNKFGTPTPVQRESLQNSLGGAARDILARARTGSGKTLAYGLPILQKIVATKQGIPKSSTEYSATRALVLVPSRELAEQATRQLNDVLTYCKDMVRVANLARPVKSSVQKLLLSERPDVVVATPSRALASMQAGDLVVRDSLQSLVIDETDLVLSYGYGTDVKTILQEGFLSRSHQTFLMSATLDDDTEALRELMLKDPVVLRL
;
A
#
# COMPACT_ATOMS: atom_id res chain seq x y z
N PHE A 1 11.21 -12.64 -11.89
CA PHE A 1 11.62 -11.35 -11.30
C PHE A 1 13.10 -11.02 -11.51
N GLN A 2 13.95 -11.94 -11.89
CA GLN A 2 15.40 -11.70 -12.13
C GLN A 2 15.68 -10.54 -13.11
N ALA A 3 14.87 -10.37 -14.15
CA ALA A 3 14.99 -9.25 -15.09
C ALA A 3 14.81 -7.86 -14.43
N TYR A 4 14.27 -7.81 -13.22
CA TYR A 4 14.04 -6.59 -12.43
C TYR A 4 15.05 -6.41 -11.30
N ALA A 5 16.19 -7.12 -11.33
CA ALA A 5 17.23 -7.01 -10.31
C ALA A 5 17.85 -5.60 -10.22
N HIS A 6 17.73 -4.80 -11.26
CA HIS A 6 18.14 -3.39 -11.27
C HIS A 6 17.14 -2.46 -10.56
N LEU A 7 15.91 -2.92 -10.28
CA LEU A 7 14.85 -2.14 -9.62
C LEU A 7 14.57 -2.63 -8.19
N LEU A 8 14.84 -3.89 -7.87
CA LEU A 8 14.47 -4.52 -6.60
C LEU A 8 15.68 -4.91 -5.78
N ASP A 9 15.61 -4.66 -4.47
CA ASP A 9 16.61 -5.09 -3.49
C ASP A 9 16.79 -6.62 -3.53
N ALA A 10 18.03 -7.08 -3.41
CA ALA A 10 18.38 -8.50 -3.48
C ALA A 10 17.63 -9.35 -2.44
N ARG A 11 17.29 -8.80 -1.27
CA ARG A 11 16.52 -9.47 -0.22
C ARG A 11 15.06 -9.69 -0.64
N ILE A 12 14.45 -8.73 -1.34
CA ILE A 12 13.11 -8.85 -1.92
C ILE A 12 13.12 -9.91 -3.02
N LEU A 13 14.10 -9.88 -3.91
CA LEU A 13 14.24 -10.88 -4.98
C LEU A 13 14.41 -12.30 -4.42
N ARG A 14 15.20 -12.46 -3.36
CA ARG A 14 15.38 -13.74 -2.69
C ARG A 14 14.08 -14.23 -2.08
N ALA A 15 13.34 -13.37 -1.38
CA ALA A 15 12.03 -13.73 -0.81
C ALA A 15 11.02 -14.15 -1.89
N LEU A 16 10.99 -13.46 -3.05
CA LEU A 16 10.16 -13.84 -4.19
C LEU A 16 10.52 -15.23 -4.73
N ALA A 17 11.81 -15.53 -4.86
CA ALA A 17 12.28 -16.85 -5.32
C ALA A 17 11.89 -17.97 -4.34
N ASP A 18 12.09 -17.77 -3.04
CA ASP A 18 11.75 -18.76 -2.00
C ASP A 18 10.23 -19.03 -1.93
N ASN A 19 9.41 -17.99 -2.19
CA ASN A 19 7.96 -18.12 -2.31
C ASN A 19 7.49 -18.61 -3.68
N LYS A 20 8.40 -19.05 -4.56
CA LYS A 20 8.13 -19.57 -5.90
C LYS A 20 7.46 -18.56 -6.86
N PHE A 21 7.62 -17.28 -6.60
CA PHE A 21 7.24 -16.22 -7.54
C PHE A 21 8.32 -16.07 -8.61
N GLY A 22 8.28 -16.88 -9.65
CA GLY A 22 9.32 -16.90 -10.70
C GLY A 22 9.17 -15.75 -11.70
N THR A 23 7.99 -15.61 -12.28
CA THR A 23 7.69 -14.62 -13.34
C THR A 23 6.65 -13.62 -12.87
N PRO A 24 6.89 -12.31 -13.04
CA PRO A 24 5.87 -11.31 -12.72
C PRO A 24 4.67 -11.42 -13.66
N THR A 25 3.47 -11.26 -13.11
CA THR A 25 2.25 -11.12 -13.91
C THR A 25 2.28 -9.80 -14.69
N PRO A 26 1.45 -9.66 -15.74
CA PRO A 26 1.41 -8.40 -16.52
C PRO A 26 1.20 -7.16 -15.64
N VAL A 27 0.27 -7.19 -14.68
CA VAL A 27 0.02 -6.05 -13.77
C VAL A 27 1.23 -5.74 -12.88
N GLN A 28 1.94 -6.75 -12.40
CA GLN A 28 3.15 -6.57 -11.60
C GLN A 28 4.29 -5.93 -12.40
N ARG A 29 4.48 -6.39 -13.64
CA ARG A 29 5.50 -5.87 -14.54
C ARG A 29 5.29 -4.39 -14.84
N GLU A 30 4.09 -4.05 -15.31
CA GLU A 30 3.75 -2.66 -15.63
C GLU A 30 3.80 -1.75 -14.40
N SER A 31 3.32 -2.23 -13.25
CA SER A 31 3.39 -1.48 -12.00
C SER A 31 4.83 -1.20 -11.56
N LEU A 32 5.71 -2.20 -11.61
CA LEU A 32 7.13 -2.02 -11.27
C LEU A 32 7.81 -0.98 -12.16
N GLN A 33 7.61 -1.06 -13.48
CA GLN A 33 8.23 -0.14 -14.43
C GLN A 33 7.75 1.30 -14.22
N ASN A 34 6.44 1.50 -14.04
CA ASN A 34 5.85 2.83 -13.89
C ASN A 34 6.03 3.43 -12.47
N SER A 35 6.37 2.62 -11.48
CA SER A 35 6.59 3.10 -10.10
C SER A 35 8.05 3.30 -9.75
N LEU A 36 8.97 2.52 -10.35
CA LEU A 36 10.39 2.51 -9.99
C LEU A 36 11.32 2.87 -11.15
N GLY A 37 10.85 2.81 -12.40
CA GLY A 37 11.69 3.01 -13.60
C GLY A 37 11.91 4.47 -13.99
N GLY A 38 11.43 5.45 -13.20
CA GLY A 38 11.55 6.88 -13.53
C GLY A 38 10.73 7.73 -12.56
N ALA A 39 10.09 8.80 -13.05
CA ALA A 39 9.14 9.56 -12.25
C ALA A 39 7.95 8.65 -11.87
N ALA A 40 7.75 8.44 -10.57
CA ALA A 40 6.67 7.61 -10.08
C ALA A 40 5.30 8.22 -10.46
N ARG A 41 4.51 7.50 -11.24
CA ARG A 41 3.17 7.91 -11.67
C ARG A 41 2.11 7.16 -10.86
N ASP A 42 0.96 7.78 -10.67
CA ASP A 42 -0.19 7.11 -10.11
C ASP A 42 -0.63 5.96 -11.01
N ILE A 43 -1.17 4.89 -10.43
CA ILE A 43 -1.55 3.69 -11.15
C ILE A 43 -3.03 3.40 -10.92
N LEU A 44 -3.77 3.30 -12.02
CA LEU A 44 -5.09 2.70 -12.07
C LEU A 44 -4.98 1.33 -12.73
N ALA A 45 -5.19 0.27 -11.98
CA ALA A 45 -5.17 -1.08 -12.52
C ALA A 45 -6.56 -1.71 -12.51
N ARG A 46 -7.07 -2.02 -13.70
CA ARG A 46 -8.23 -2.87 -13.88
C ARG A 46 -7.75 -4.31 -14.11
N ALA A 47 -7.86 -5.14 -13.07
CA ALA A 47 -7.41 -6.51 -13.14
C ALA A 47 -8.27 -7.40 -12.22
N ARG A 48 -8.57 -8.62 -12.67
CA ARG A 48 -9.39 -9.58 -11.92
C ARG A 48 -8.76 -9.95 -10.58
N THR A 49 -9.59 -10.38 -9.63
CA THR A 49 -9.10 -11.01 -8.39
C THR A 49 -8.22 -12.21 -8.73
N GLY A 50 -7.11 -12.37 -8.02
CA GLY A 50 -6.13 -13.42 -8.32
C GLY A 50 -5.09 -13.10 -9.39
N SER A 51 -5.14 -11.93 -10.04
CA SER A 51 -4.15 -11.51 -11.06
C SER A 51 -2.79 -11.09 -10.47
N GLY A 52 -2.65 -11.05 -9.14
CA GLY A 52 -1.43 -10.62 -8.47
C GLY A 52 -1.37 -9.13 -8.12
N LYS A 53 -2.52 -8.45 -7.99
CA LYS A 53 -2.63 -7.02 -7.64
C LYS A 53 -1.87 -6.65 -6.37
N THR A 54 -1.95 -7.48 -5.32
CA THR A 54 -1.28 -7.20 -4.05
C THR A 54 0.23 -7.02 -4.22
N LEU A 55 0.89 -7.88 -4.99
CA LEU A 55 2.32 -7.71 -5.28
C LEU A 55 2.58 -6.62 -6.32
N ALA A 56 1.60 -6.27 -7.16
CA ALA A 56 1.76 -5.18 -8.12
C ALA A 56 1.95 -3.83 -7.42
N TYR A 57 1.20 -3.54 -6.35
CA TYR A 57 1.46 -2.36 -5.53
C TYR A 57 2.48 -2.63 -4.42
N GLY A 58 2.50 -3.83 -3.86
CA GLY A 58 3.35 -4.18 -2.73
C GLY A 58 4.85 -4.09 -3.04
N LEU A 59 5.28 -4.64 -4.16
CA LEU A 59 6.70 -4.65 -4.53
C LEU A 59 7.28 -3.24 -4.68
N PRO A 60 6.69 -2.31 -5.46
CA PRO A 60 7.22 -0.96 -5.56
C PRO A 60 7.17 -0.20 -4.23
N ILE A 61 6.12 -0.39 -3.42
CA ILE A 61 6.00 0.23 -2.09
C ILE A 61 7.13 -0.25 -1.16
N LEU A 62 7.30 -1.56 -1.04
CA LEU A 62 8.31 -2.14 -0.16
C LEU A 62 9.71 -1.75 -0.62
N GLN A 63 9.97 -1.74 -1.93
CA GLN A 63 11.24 -1.29 -2.49
C GLN A 63 11.54 0.17 -2.13
N LYS A 64 10.57 1.08 -2.27
CA LYS A 64 10.72 2.49 -1.88
C LYS A 64 11.05 2.64 -0.40
N ILE A 65 10.33 1.92 0.47
CA ILE A 65 10.57 1.95 1.92
C ILE A 65 11.97 1.44 2.25
N VAL A 66 12.38 0.32 1.67
CA VAL A 66 13.73 -0.23 1.87
C VAL A 66 14.80 0.77 1.43
N ALA A 67 14.67 1.35 0.23
CA ALA A 67 15.60 2.34 -0.29
C ALA A 67 15.67 3.60 0.60
N THR A 68 14.53 4.11 1.04
CA THR A 68 14.45 5.26 1.96
C THR A 68 15.19 4.95 3.27
N LYS A 69 14.93 3.79 3.86
CA LYS A 69 15.51 3.45 5.18
C LYS A 69 17.00 3.12 5.11
N GLN A 70 17.53 2.70 3.98
CA GLN A 70 18.98 2.52 3.78
C GLN A 70 19.74 3.84 3.90
N GLY A 71 19.11 4.97 3.55
CA GLY A 71 19.71 6.31 3.68
C GLY A 71 19.52 6.98 5.04
N ILE A 72 18.77 6.35 5.98
CA ILE A 72 18.45 6.93 7.29
C ILE A 72 19.10 6.11 8.41
N PRO A 73 19.85 6.74 9.36
CA PRO A 73 20.34 6.05 10.53
C PRO A 73 19.22 5.43 11.36
N LYS A 74 19.38 4.21 11.85
CA LYS A 74 18.37 3.53 12.70
C LYS A 74 18.03 4.31 13.99
N SER A 75 18.93 5.16 14.46
CA SER A 75 18.73 6.02 15.61
C SER A 75 17.91 7.30 15.31
N SER A 76 17.68 7.62 14.06
CA SER A 76 16.88 8.77 13.67
C SER A 76 15.39 8.55 13.94
N THR A 77 14.70 9.58 14.40
CA THR A 77 13.24 9.56 14.56
C THR A 77 12.49 9.36 13.24
N GLU A 78 13.12 9.74 12.11
CA GLU A 78 12.59 9.55 10.77
C GLU A 78 12.64 8.10 10.30
N TYR A 79 13.48 7.25 10.95
CA TYR A 79 13.58 5.83 10.60
C TYR A 79 12.25 5.09 10.80
N SER A 80 11.53 5.44 11.88
CA SER A 80 10.22 4.87 12.20
C SER A 80 9.11 5.84 11.80
N ALA A 81 8.53 5.63 10.63
CA ALA A 81 7.43 6.44 10.10
C ALA A 81 6.52 5.59 9.21
N THR A 82 5.22 5.84 9.26
CA THR A 82 4.27 5.16 8.36
C THR A 82 4.36 5.80 6.97
N ARG A 83 4.84 5.01 6.01
CA ARG A 83 5.11 5.44 4.64
C ARG A 83 4.11 4.92 3.62
N ALA A 84 3.35 3.89 3.98
CA ALA A 84 2.32 3.37 3.10
C ALA A 84 1.04 3.07 3.87
N LEU A 85 -0.09 3.43 3.25
CA LEU A 85 -1.43 3.10 3.71
C LEU A 85 -2.13 2.27 2.63
N VAL A 86 -2.60 1.09 3.01
CA VAL A 86 -3.34 0.17 2.15
C VAL A 86 -4.75 0.03 2.67
N LEU A 87 -5.72 0.55 1.93
CA LEU A 87 -7.13 0.46 2.24
C LEU A 87 -7.76 -0.71 1.49
N VAL A 88 -8.44 -1.58 2.21
CA VAL A 88 -9.08 -2.80 1.70
C VAL A 88 -10.51 -2.90 2.23
N PRO A 89 -11.44 -3.57 1.51
CA PRO A 89 -12.85 -3.57 1.88
C PRO A 89 -13.19 -4.45 3.08
N SER A 90 -12.36 -5.45 3.39
CA SER A 90 -12.69 -6.40 4.47
C SER A 90 -11.48 -6.80 5.30
N ARG A 91 -11.77 -7.37 6.47
CA ARG A 91 -10.77 -7.94 7.37
C ARG A 91 -9.99 -9.08 6.70
N GLU A 92 -10.68 -9.94 5.98
CA GLU A 92 -10.11 -11.10 5.29
C GLU A 92 -9.09 -10.66 4.25
N LEU A 93 -9.43 -9.64 3.44
CA LEU A 93 -8.52 -9.06 2.46
C LEU A 93 -7.36 -8.33 3.11
N ALA A 94 -7.58 -7.68 4.26
CA ALA A 94 -6.48 -7.09 5.04
C ALA A 94 -5.49 -8.17 5.55
N GLU A 95 -5.99 -9.30 6.02
CA GLU A 95 -5.15 -10.41 6.45
C GLU A 95 -4.36 -11.02 5.28
N GLN A 96 -5.02 -11.18 4.12
CA GLN A 96 -4.39 -11.69 2.92
C GLN A 96 -3.28 -10.75 2.41
N ALA A 97 -3.58 -9.45 2.30
CA ALA A 97 -2.60 -8.46 1.87
C ALA A 97 -1.41 -8.39 2.83
N THR A 98 -1.68 -8.33 4.15
CA THR A 98 -0.63 -8.32 5.18
C THR A 98 0.26 -9.54 5.10
N ARG A 99 -0.30 -10.73 4.88
CA ARG A 99 0.47 -11.97 4.73
C ARG A 99 1.38 -11.89 3.50
N GLN A 100 0.84 -11.54 2.33
CA GLN A 100 1.62 -11.46 1.10
C GLN A 100 2.75 -10.43 1.18
N LEU A 101 2.52 -9.26 1.81
CA LEU A 101 3.57 -8.27 2.04
C LEU A 101 4.66 -8.81 2.98
N ASN A 102 4.30 -9.51 4.04
CA ASN A 102 5.25 -10.11 4.96
C ASN A 102 6.05 -11.27 4.35
N ASP A 103 5.46 -12.05 3.43
CA ASP A 103 6.16 -13.11 2.70
C ASP A 103 7.31 -12.52 1.86
N VAL A 104 7.09 -11.38 1.21
CA VAL A 104 8.11 -10.66 0.44
C VAL A 104 9.16 -10.00 1.36
N LEU A 105 8.80 -9.67 2.59
CA LEU A 105 9.70 -9.06 3.58
C LEU A 105 10.50 -10.07 4.39
N THR A 106 10.49 -11.36 4.08
CA THR A 106 11.14 -12.41 4.87
C THR A 106 12.59 -12.08 5.26
N TYR A 107 13.33 -11.43 4.37
CA TYR A 107 14.72 -11.01 4.59
C TYR A 107 14.89 -9.51 4.91
N CYS A 108 13.79 -8.80 5.18
CA CYS A 108 13.77 -7.36 5.49
C CYS A 108 12.98 -7.05 6.77
N LYS A 109 12.60 -8.04 7.58
CA LYS A 109 11.75 -7.88 8.78
C LYS A 109 12.37 -6.98 9.86
N ASP A 110 13.68 -6.88 9.88
CA ASP A 110 14.41 -5.96 10.75
C ASP A 110 14.33 -4.49 10.31
N MET A 111 13.95 -4.25 9.07
CA MET A 111 13.85 -2.91 8.47
C MET A 111 12.42 -2.43 8.29
N VAL A 112 11.53 -3.29 7.80
CA VAL A 112 10.17 -2.90 7.39
C VAL A 112 9.13 -3.69 8.18
N ARG A 113 8.19 -2.96 8.78
CA ARG A 113 7.10 -3.53 9.58
C ARG A 113 5.76 -3.23 8.94
N VAL A 114 4.91 -4.26 8.85
CA VAL A 114 3.53 -4.17 8.35
C VAL A 114 2.57 -4.38 9.50
N ALA A 115 1.63 -3.46 9.69
CA ALA A 115 0.58 -3.55 10.68
C ALA A 115 -0.80 -3.72 10.04
N ASN A 116 -1.61 -4.60 10.59
CA ASN A 116 -3.00 -4.83 10.18
C ASN A 116 -3.96 -4.26 11.24
N LEU A 117 -4.62 -3.15 10.94
CA LEU A 117 -5.61 -2.52 11.81
C LEU A 117 -7.03 -3.09 11.66
N ALA A 118 -7.28 -3.93 10.65
CA ALA A 118 -8.61 -4.53 10.44
C ALA A 118 -8.92 -5.63 11.46
N ARG A 119 -7.92 -6.13 12.20
CA ARG A 119 -8.13 -7.12 13.25
C ARG A 119 -8.92 -6.55 14.43
N PRO A 120 -9.87 -7.31 15.00
CA PRO A 120 -10.60 -6.89 16.18
C PRO A 120 -9.68 -7.02 17.43
N VAL A 121 -9.02 -5.93 17.76
CA VAL A 121 -8.21 -5.83 18.98
C VAL A 121 -8.73 -4.70 19.87
N LYS A 122 -8.40 -4.74 21.17
CA LYS A 122 -8.71 -3.64 22.07
C LYS A 122 -8.04 -2.34 21.58
N SER A 123 -8.70 -1.21 21.79
CA SER A 123 -8.18 0.11 21.39
C SER A 123 -6.77 0.38 21.94
N SER A 124 -6.48 -0.03 23.17
CA SER A 124 -5.15 0.11 23.78
C SER A 124 -4.05 -0.66 23.03
N VAL A 125 -4.38 -1.86 22.54
CA VAL A 125 -3.45 -2.68 21.73
C VAL A 125 -3.21 -2.03 20.37
N GLN A 126 -4.27 -1.51 19.73
CA GLN A 126 -4.16 -0.81 18.45
C GLN A 126 -3.31 0.46 18.59
N LYS A 127 -3.51 1.24 19.66
CA LYS A 127 -2.69 2.43 19.95
C LYS A 127 -1.23 2.08 20.16
N LEU A 128 -0.94 1.03 20.92
CA LEU A 128 0.43 0.57 21.13
C LEU A 128 1.09 0.18 19.79
N LEU A 129 0.37 -0.56 18.96
CA LEU A 129 0.87 -0.96 17.63
C LEU A 129 1.17 0.25 16.73
N LEU A 130 0.31 1.27 16.74
CA LEU A 130 0.52 2.50 15.97
C LEU A 130 1.60 3.41 16.55
N SER A 131 1.80 3.40 17.88
CA SER A 131 2.87 4.17 18.53
C SER A 131 4.27 3.72 18.10
N GLU A 132 4.41 2.48 17.66
CA GLU A 132 5.65 1.96 17.07
C GLU A 132 5.92 2.46 15.63
N ARG A 133 4.98 3.20 15.04
CA ARG A 133 5.05 3.77 13.69
C ARG A 133 5.44 2.72 12.64
N PRO A 134 4.59 1.70 12.39
CA PRO A 134 4.84 0.70 11.38
C PRO A 134 4.96 1.35 10.00
N ASP A 135 5.84 0.82 9.14
CA ASP A 135 6.11 1.41 7.82
C ASP A 135 4.91 1.28 6.86
N VAL A 136 4.18 0.18 6.96
CA VAL A 136 2.98 -0.08 6.17
C VAL A 136 1.81 -0.36 7.11
N VAL A 137 0.70 0.33 6.89
CA VAL A 137 -0.57 0.08 7.59
C VAL A 137 -1.58 -0.45 6.59
N VAL A 138 -2.16 -1.62 6.89
CA VAL A 138 -3.27 -2.20 6.15
C VAL A 138 -4.53 -2.09 6.99
N ALA A 139 -5.60 -1.51 6.44
CA ALA A 139 -6.82 -1.23 7.19
C ALA A 139 -8.06 -1.21 6.29
N THR A 140 -9.25 -1.35 6.89
CA THR A 140 -10.48 -0.88 6.23
C THR A 140 -10.55 0.65 6.33
N PRO A 141 -11.23 1.34 5.39
CA PRO A 141 -11.31 2.80 5.41
C PRO A 141 -11.80 3.38 6.73
N SER A 142 -12.85 2.82 7.33
CA SER A 142 -13.38 3.30 8.61
C SER A 142 -12.39 3.15 9.78
N ARG A 143 -11.60 2.07 9.79
CA ARG A 143 -10.55 1.87 10.82
C ARG A 143 -9.39 2.84 10.65
N ALA A 144 -8.97 3.08 9.42
CA ALA A 144 -7.93 4.07 9.11
C ALA A 144 -8.40 5.47 9.53
N LEU A 145 -9.60 5.88 9.10
CA LEU A 145 -10.18 7.19 9.42
C LEU A 145 -10.29 7.40 10.93
N ALA A 146 -10.86 6.45 11.66
CA ALA A 146 -10.98 6.55 13.11
C ALA A 146 -9.62 6.71 13.81
N SER A 147 -8.59 6.01 13.34
CA SER A 147 -7.23 6.13 13.89
C SER A 147 -6.57 7.47 13.54
N MET A 148 -6.85 8.03 12.35
CA MET A 148 -6.38 9.36 11.95
C MET A 148 -7.06 10.46 12.76
N GLN A 149 -8.39 10.40 12.92
CA GLN A 149 -9.16 11.35 13.71
C GLN A 149 -8.77 11.34 15.20
N ALA A 150 -8.41 10.16 15.72
CA ALA A 150 -7.90 10.03 17.08
C ALA A 150 -6.43 10.54 17.23
N GLY A 151 -5.74 10.85 16.14
CA GLY A 151 -4.32 11.22 16.15
C GLY A 151 -3.37 10.05 16.39
N ASP A 152 -3.87 8.81 16.41
CA ASP A 152 -3.05 7.61 16.61
C ASP A 152 -2.29 7.21 15.32
N LEU A 153 -2.87 7.48 14.14
CA LEU A 153 -2.27 7.26 12.82
C LEU A 153 -1.95 8.59 12.16
N VAL A 154 -0.67 8.97 12.17
CA VAL A 154 -0.18 10.22 11.59
C VAL A 154 0.69 9.90 10.37
N VAL A 155 0.25 10.33 9.18
CA VAL A 155 0.91 10.04 7.91
C VAL A 155 1.17 11.29 7.05
N ARG A 156 0.76 12.46 7.52
CA ARG A 156 0.77 13.72 6.78
C ARG A 156 2.13 14.09 6.21
N ASP A 157 3.21 13.83 6.96
CA ASP A 157 4.57 14.22 6.57
C ASP A 157 5.42 13.04 6.07
N SER A 158 4.90 11.82 6.15
CA SER A 158 5.68 10.61 5.88
C SER A 158 5.14 9.71 4.79
N LEU A 159 3.86 9.84 4.41
CA LEU A 159 3.23 8.96 3.43
C LEU A 159 3.89 9.10 2.07
N GLN A 160 4.35 7.99 1.53
CA GLN A 160 4.93 7.87 0.19
C GLN A 160 3.98 7.16 -0.78
N SER A 161 3.08 6.33 -0.26
CA SER A 161 2.15 5.56 -1.09
C SER A 161 0.80 5.36 -0.42
N LEU A 162 -0.26 5.56 -1.20
CA LEU A 162 -1.64 5.24 -0.85
C LEU A 162 -2.16 4.16 -1.80
N VAL A 163 -2.80 3.13 -1.26
CA VAL A 163 -3.44 2.07 -2.03
C VAL A 163 -4.91 2.00 -1.66
N ILE A 164 -5.78 1.88 -2.66
CA ILE A 164 -7.13 1.36 -2.46
C ILE A 164 -7.24 0.10 -3.29
N ASP A 165 -7.29 -1.04 -2.62
CA ASP A 165 -7.42 -2.34 -3.25
C ASP A 165 -8.87 -2.80 -3.25
N GLU A 166 -9.30 -3.50 -4.32
CA GLU A 166 -10.69 -3.88 -4.58
C GLU A 166 -11.64 -2.69 -4.42
N THR A 167 -11.35 -1.59 -5.13
CA THR A 167 -12.04 -0.30 -5.02
C THR A 167 -13.54 -0.41 -5.20
N ASP A 168 -14.00 -1.20 -6.16
CA ASP A 168 -15.40 -1.50 -6.40
C ASP A 168 -16.08 -2.11 -5.15
N LEU A 169 -15.41 -3.01 -4.44
CA LEU A 169 -15.92 -3.55 -3.18
C LEU A 169 -15.84 -2.52 -2.04
N VAL A 170 -14.79 -1.69 -1.98
CA VAL A 170 -14.70 -0.59 -0.99
C VAL A 170 -15.92 0.32 -1.11
N LEU A 171 -16.30 0.69 -2.33
CA LEU A 171 -17.46 1.54 -2.58
C LEU A 171 -18.79 0.82 -2.30
N SER A 172 -18.95 -0.41 -2.75
CA SER A 172 -20.16 -1.20 -2.54
C SER A 172 -20.43 -1.52 -1.05
N TYR A 173 -19.39 -1.59 -0.23
CA TYR A 173 -19.51 -1.79 1.23
C TYR A 173 -19.82 -0.48 1.99
N GLY A 174 -19.98 0.63 1.27
CA GLY A 174 -20.37 1.92 1.86
C GLY A 174 -19.22 2.77 2.40
N TYR A 175 -17.96 2.42 2.10
CA TYR A 175 -16.80 3.19 2.56
C TYR A 175 -16.48 4.45 1.75
N GLY A 176 -17.31 4.80 0.77
CA GLY A 176 -17.05 5.96 -0.10
C GLY A 176 -16.89 7.28 0.66
N THR A 177 -17.69 7.51 1.70
CA THR A 177 -17.59 8.70 2.56
C THR A 177 -16.30 8.71 3.36
N ASP A 178 -15.93 7.57 3.97
CA ASP A 178 -14.69 7.46 4.77
C ASP A 178 -13.45 7.73 3.90
N VAL A 179 -13.42 7.16 2.69
CA VAL A 179 -12.33 7.39 1.74
C VAL A 179 -12.26 8.86 1.34
N LYS A 180 -13.38 9.51 0.99
CA LYS A 180 -13.43 10.94 0.67
C LYS A 180 -12.92 11.79 1.83
N THR A 181 -13.32 11.50 3.05
CA THR A 181 -12.85 12.19 4.26
C THR A 181 -11.34 12.05 4.44
N ILE A 182 -10.79 10.83 4.29
CA ILE A 182 -9.33 10.60 4.36
C ILE A 182 -8.59 11.46 3.34
N LEU A 183 -9.13 11.59 2.13
CA LEU A 183 -8.48 12.34 1.04
C LEU A 183 -8.55 13.87 1.23
N GLN A 184 -9.63 14.38 1.80
CA GLN A 184 -9.95 15.82 1.79
C GLN A 184 -9.57 16.53 3.10
N GLU A 185 -9.56 15.87 4.24
CA GLU A 185 -9.32 16.52 5.55
C GLU A 185 -7.84 16.77 5.88
N GLY A 186 -6.94 16.59 4.92
CA GLY A 186 -5.53 16.92 5.11
C GLY A 186 -4.74 15.92 5.95
N PHE A 187 -5.25 14.70 6.10
CA PHE A 187 -4.54 13.61 6.78
C PHE A 187 -3.32 13.10 6.01
N LEU A 188 -3.36 13.22 4.66
CA LEU A 188 -2.37 12.65 3.80
C LEU A 188 -1.27 13.66 3.42
N SER A 189 -0.09 13.16 3.10
CA SER A 189 0.98 13.93 2.48
C SER A 189 0.53 14.48 1.12
N ARG A 190 0.99 15.69 0.77
CA ARG A 190 0.72 16.29 -0.56
C ARG A 190 1.44 15.58 -1.71
N SER A 191 2.50 14.84 -1.41
CA SER A 191 3.33 14.15 -2.39
C SER A 191 3.43 12.67 -2.06
N HIS A 192 2.46 11.90 -2.53
CA HIS A 192 2.46 10.45 -2.46
C HIS A 192 2.03 9.88 -3.81
N GLN A 193 2.45 8.66 -4.11
CA GLN A 193 1.97 7.89 -5.25
C GLN A 193 0.70 7.15 -4.86
N THR A 194 -0.31 7.15 -5.73
CA THR A 194 -1.57 6.43 -5.50
C THR A 194 -1.70 5.21 -6.40
N PHE A 195 -2.15 4.10 -5.81
CA PHE A 195 -2.52 2.88 -6.50
C PHE A 195 -4.02 2.63 -6.31
N LEU A 196 -4.77 2.67 -7.38
CA LEU A 196 -6.19 2.32 -7.39
C LEU A 196 -6.37 0.99 -8.12
N MET A 197 -6.73 -0.05 -7.36
CA MET A 197 -6.88 -1.41 -7.87
C MET A 197 -8.36 -1.80 -7.86
N SER A 198 -8.91 -2.18 -9.01
CA SER A 198 -10.32 -2.55 -9.14
C SER A 198 -10.53 -3.69 -10.12
N ALA A 199 -11.57 -4.47 -9.95
CA ALA A 199 -12.00 -5.43 -10.96
C ALA A 199 -12.88 -4.78 -12.03
N THR A 200 -13.63 -3.75 -11.65
CA THR A 200 -14.53 -2.98 -12.53
C THR A 200 -14.13 -1.50 -12.56
N LEU A 201 -14.63 -0.78 -13.57
CA LEU A 201 -14.56 0.68 -13.67
C LEU A 201 -15.99 1.16 -13.94
N ASP A 202 -16.77 1.26 -12.89
CA ASP A 202 -18.09 1.87 -12.87
C ASP A 202 -18.00 3.38 -12.60
N ASP A 203 -19.15 4.07 -12.64
CA ASP A 203 -19.19 5.53 -12.46
C ASP A 203 -18.67 5.97 -11.09
N ASP A 204 -18.92 5.19 -10.05
CA ASP A 204 -18.46 5.49 -8.68
C ASP A 204 -16.92 5.34 -8.55
N THR A 205 -16.37 4.30 -9.18
CA THR A 205 -14.91 4.10 -9.27
C THR A 205 -14.26 5.21 -10.09
N GLU A 206 -14.90 5.65 -11.19
CA GLU A 206 -14.41 6.75 -12.02
C GLU A 206 -14.41 8.08 -11.26
N ALA A 207 -15.47 8.37 -10.50
CA ALA A 207 -15.54 9.57 -9.65
C ALA A 207 -14.43 9.58 -8.58
N LEU A 208 -14.12 8.41 -8.00
CA LEU A 208 -13.03 8.28 -7.04
C LEU A 208 -11.66 8.44 -7.71
N ARG A 209 -11.49 7.89 -8.92
CA ARG A 209 -10.29 8.08 -9.74
C ARG A 209 -9.98 9.56 -9.97
N GLU A 210 -10.96 10.34 -10.41
CA GLU A 210 -10.80 11.77 -10.67
C GLU A 210 -10.40 12.56 -9.42
N LEU A 211 -10.88 12.14 -8.26
CA LEU A 211 -10.55 12.77 -6.98
C LEU A 211 -9.12 12.45 -6.51
N MET A 212 -8.62 11.26 -6.81
CA MET A 212 -7.40 10.72 -6.20
C MET A 212 -6.17 10.76 -7.10
N LEU A 213 -6.34 10.51 -8.41
CA LEU A 213 -5.22 10.20 -9.29
C LEU A 213 -4.79 11.42 -10.10
N LYS A 214 -3.46 11.59 -10.19
CA LYS A 214 -2.84 12.65 -10.99
C LYS A 214 -2.11 12.01 -12.18
N ASP A 215 -2.60 12.25 -13.39
CA ASP A 215 -2.03 11.71 -14.64
C ASP A 215 -1.66 10.21 -14.54
N PRO A 216 -2.64 9.33 -14.22
CA PRO A 216 -2.36 7.94 -13.93
C PRO A 216 -1.97 7.14 -15.16
N VAL A 217 -1.14 6.12 -14.94
CA VAL A 217 -1.01 5.01 -15.89
C VAL A 217 -2.21 4.09 -15.71
N VAL A 218 -2.95 3.86 -16.78
CA VAL A 218 -4.13 2.99 -16.80
C VAL A 218 -3.73 1.61 -17.31
N LEU A 219 -3.75 0.62 -16.43
CA LEU A 219 -3.46 -0.77 -16.75
C LEU A 219 -4.79 -1.54 -16.92
N ARG A 220 -5.04 -2.03 -18.13
CA ARG A 220 -6.21 -2.85 -18.46
C ARG A 220 -5.74 -4.25 -18.81
N LEU A 221 -5.91 -5.20 -17.90
CA LEU A 221 -5.32 -6.53 -17.97
C LEU A 221 -6.34 -7.64 -17.68
#